data_7593bcbb6a5dd0b35a8c6e77a0817152
#
_entry.id   7593bcbb6a5dd0b35a8c6e77a0817152
#
_cell.length_a   1.000
_cell.length_b   1.000
_cell.length_c   1.000
_cell.angle_alpha   90.00
_cell.angle_beta   90.00
_cell.angle_gamma   90.00
#
_symmetry.space_group_name_H-M   'P 1'
#
loop_
_entity.id
_entity.type
_entity.pdbx_description
1 polymer ?
#
loop_
_entity_poly.entity_id
_entity_poly.type
_entity_poly.pdbx_seq_one_letter_code
_entity_poly.pdbx_strand_id
1 'polypeptide(L)'
;MKLSIVIPTYNEKETLPNLIERLYDEIEPLVEELHVVIVDDSSPDGTADLARNLGKKFHKISVIQRPMKMGLGAAYKDGFNHVLEKLDVDLIVQMDADHSHNPSEIAIMIEKIVDYAYIIASRHVPGSSIVGWNARRQMTHSVAGAIARFSAKIDIKDPTSGFRMFKKETLQRVEFDRIHSDGFAFQIEVLYQLKQKDLRGLEVPTTFVNRVEGESKMGGSEILQFIKMCFSYFGKK
;
A
#
# COMPACT_ATOMS: atom_id res chain seq x y z
N MET A 1 19.34 -0.31 -9.62
CA MET A 1 18.28 0.16 -8.72
C MET A 1 17.67 -1.04 -8.02
N LYS A 2 17.60 -1.01 -6.70
CA LYS A 2 17.08 -2.10 -5.86
C LYS A 2 15.67 -1.75 -5.37
N LEU A 3 14.74 -2.70 -5.45
CA LEU A 3 13.33 -2.52 -5.13
C LEU A 3 12.90 -3.48 -4.01
N SER A 4 12.14 -3.00 -3.03
CA SER A 4 11.40 -3.85 -2.10
C SER A 4 9.90 -3.66 -2.28
N ILE A 5 9.14 -4.77 -2.19
CA ILE A 5 7.67 -4.75 -2.21
C ILE A 5 7.17 -5.27 -0.87
N VAL A 6 6.40 -4.45 -0.16
CA VAL A 6 5.79 -4.80 1.13
C VAL A 6 4.35 -5.22 0.90
N ILE A 7 4.02 -6.45 1.29
CA ILE A 7 2.73 -7.10 1.05
C ILE A 7 2.16 -7.62 2.38
N PRO A 8 1.20 -6.91 2.98
CA PRO A 8 0.43 -7.44 4.11
C PRO A 8 -0.45 -8.61 3.68
N THR A 9 -0.53 -9.65 4.51
CA THR A 9 -1.36 -10.82 4.24
C THR A 9 -2.23 -11.19 5.44
N TYR A 10 -3.47 -11.60 5.16
CA TYR A 10 -4.36 -12.26 6.11
C TYR A 10 -5.36 -13.14 5.35
N ASN A 11 -5.15 -14.47 5.38
CA ASN A 11 -5.88 -15.48 4.61
C ASN A 11 -5.76 -15.25 3.09
N GLU A 12 -4.51 -15.22 2.62
CA GLU A 12 -4.17 -14.98 1.20
C GLU A 12 -3.45 -16.19 0.58
N LYS A 13 -3.66 -17.39 1.13
CA LYS A 13 -3.00 -18.61 0.68
C LYS A 13 -3.25 -18.91 -0.80
N GLU A 14 -4.44 -18.58 -1.31
CA GLU A 14 -4.83 -18.87 -2.69
C GLU A 14 -4.28 -17.83 -3.68
N THR A 15 -4.20 -16.56 -3.26
CA THR A 15 -3.79 -15.45 -4.14
C THR A 15 -2.28 -15.26 -4.20
N LEU A 16 -1.60 -15.49 -3.07
CA LEU A 16 -0.19 -15.17 -2.88
C LEU A 16 0.77 -15.88 -3.88
N PRO A 17 0.62 -17.17 -4.23
CA PRO A 17 1.54 -17.84 -5.16
C PRO A 17 1.58 -17.18 -6.53
N ASN A 18 0.43 -16.90 -7.11
CA ASN A 18 0.33 -16.27 -8.41
C ASN A 18 0.86 -14.83 -8.38
N LEU A 19 0.57 -14.07 -7.31
CA LEU A 19 1.10 -12.73 -7.16
C LEU A 19 2.63 -12.73 -7.11
N ILE A 20 3.24 -13.61 -6.32
CA ILE A 20 4.70 -13.72 -6.22
C ILE A 20 5.31 -14.10 -7.57
N GLU A 21 4.76 -15.10 -8.25
CA GLU A 21 5.23 -15.50 -9.58
C GLU A 21 5.21 -14.33 -10.56
N ARG A 22 4.10 -13.60 -10.64
CA ARG A 22 3.99 -12.39 -11.48
C ARG A 22 5.00 -11.31 -11.11
N LEU A 23 5.25 -11.06 -9.83
CA LEU A 23 6.24 -10.07 -9.40
C LEU A 23 7.65 -10.43 -9.88
N TYR A 24 8.04 -11.69 -9.78
CA TYR A 24 9.34 -12.12 -10.26
C TYR A 24 9.42 -12.15 -11.78
N ASP A 25 8.36 -12.56 -12.47
CA ASP A 25 8.35 -12.60 -13.94
C ASP A 25 8.31 -11.19 -14.57
N GLU A 26 7.51 -10.27 -14.00
CA GLU A 26 7.24 -8.97 -14.61
C GLU A 26 8.16 -7.85 -14.09
N ILE A 27 8.64 -7.92 -12.84
CA ILE A 27 9.34 -6.81 -12.18
C ILE A 27 10.83 -7.09 -11.93
N GLU A 28 11.21 -8.32 -11.56
CA GLU A 28 12.62 -8.65 -11.35
C GLU A 28 13.51 -8.28 -12.56
N PRO A 29 13.08 -8.49 -13.82
CA PRO A 29 13.89 -8.09 -14.99
C PRO A 29 14.11 -6.58 -15.15
N LEU A 30 13.32 -5.75 -14.47
CA LEU A 30 13.37 -4.28 -14.58
C LEU A 30 14.30 -3.63 -13.54
N VAL A 31 14.76 -4.40 -12.55
CA VAL A 31 15.54 -3.90 -11.41
C VAL A 31 16.81 -4.72 -11.22
N GLU A 32 17.77 -4.16 -10.54
CA GLU A 32 19.01 -4.87 -10.18
C GLU A 32 18.76 -5.94 -9.12
N GLU A 33 17.82 -5.66 -8.23
CA GLU A 33 17.46 -6.55 -7.14
C GLU A 33 16.00 -6.33 -6.75
N LEU A 34 15.23 -7.43 -6.68
CA LEU A 34 13.87 -7.44 -6.14
C LEU A 34 13.84 -8.15 -4.80
N HIS A 35 13.29 -7.50 -3.77
CA HIS A 35 13.04 -8.09 -2.46
C HIS A 35 11.55 -8.01 -2.11
N VAL A 36 10.92 -9.12 -1.77
CA VAL A 36 9.52 -9.14 -1.34
C VAL A 36 9.45 -9.34 0.17
N VAL A 37 8.75 -8.47 0.88
CA VAL A 37 8.51 -8.55 2.32
C VAL A 37 7.04 -8.84 2.57
N ILE A 38 6.75 -10.04 3.02
CA ILE A 38 5.40 -10.48 3.36
C ILE A 38 5.20 -10.28 4.87
N VAL A 39 4.15 -9.55 5.24
CA VAL A 39 3.80 -9.30 6.65
C VAL A 39 2.49 -10.00 6.95
N ASP A 40 2.56 -11.15 7.59
CA ASP A 40 1.42 -12.00 7.86
C ASP A 40 0.80 -11.76 9.24
N ASP A 41 -0.48 -11.45 9.26
CA ASP A 41 -1.27 -11.13 10.45
C ASP A 41 -1.81 -12.39 11.18
N SER A 42 -0.96 -13.41 11.34
CA SER A 42 -1.33 -14.71 11.92
C SER A 42 -2.46 -15.40 11.16
N SER A 43 -2.28 -15.55 9.86
CA SER A 43 -3.25 -16.23 9.00
C SER A 43 -3.49 -17.68 9.44
N PRO A 44 -4.72 -18.07 9.77
CA PRO A 44 -5.03 -19.46 10.17
C PRO A 44 -5.02 -20.46 9.00
N ASP A 45 -5.05 -19.98 7.74
CA ASP A 45 -5.06 -20.80 6.53
C ASP A 45 -3.69 -21.35 6.12
N GLY A 46 -2.60 -20.92 6.82
CA GLY A 46 -1.23 -21.33 6.50
C GLY A 46 -0.53 -20.44 5.48
N THR A 47 -1.02 -19.22 5.24
CA THR A 47 -0.39 -18.22 4.34
C THR A 47 1.08 -18.02 4.69
N ALA A 48 1.45 -17.85 5.98
CA ALA A 48 2.83 -17.60 6.40
C ALA A 48 3.78 -18.74 6.04
N ASP A 49 3.35 -19.99 6.21
CA ASP A 49 4.16 -21.16 5.87
C ASP A 49 4.31 -21.32 4.35
N LEU A 50 3.24 -21.03 3.61
CA LEU A 50 3.31 -20.97 2.15
C LEU A 50 4.30 -19.90 1.70
N ALA A 51 4.26 -18.71 2.27
CA ALA A 51 5.20 -17.63 1.96
C ALA A 51 6.66 -18.03 2.20
N ARG A 52 6.97 -18.71 3.32
CA ARG A 52 8.31 -19.25 3.60
C ARG A 52 8.74 -20.30 2.56
N ASN A 53 7.81 -21.13 2.08
CA ASN A 53 8.09 -22.11 1.03
C ASN A 53 8.33 -21.45 -0.33
N LEU A 54 7.60 -20.39 -0.66
CA LEU A 54 7.87 -19.57 -1.85
C LEU A 54 9.27 -18.94 -1.78
N GLY A 55 9.73 -18.52 -0.60
CA GLY A 55 11.09 -18.02 -0.39
C GLY A 55 12.21 -19.03 -0.65
N LYS A 56 11.90 -20.34 -0.76
CA LYS A 56 12.86 -21.36 -1.20
C LYS A 56 12.94 -21.47 -2.74
N LYS A 57 11.86 -21.12 -3.43
CA LYS A 57 11.76 -21.11 -4.90
C LYS A 57 12.25 -19.77 -5.48
N PHE A 58 11.78 -18.68 -4.88
CA PHE A 58 12.11 -17.32 -5.29
C PHE A 58 13.10 -16.72 -4.28
N HIS A 59 14.16 -16.12 -4.78
CA HIS A 59 15.19 -15.52 -3.91
C HIS A 59 14.67 -14.22 -3.27
N LYS A 60 15.18 -13.89 -2.06
CA LYS A 60 14.93 -12.61 -1.38
C LYS A 60 13.45 -12.35 -1.02
N ILE A 61 12.78 -13.36 -0.46
CA ILE A 61 11.50 -13.19 0.22
C ILE A 61 11.73 -13.22 1.74
N SER A 62 11.35 -12.16 2.42
CA SER A 62 11.30 -12.10 3.88
C SER A 62 9.86 -12.29 4.36
N VAL A 63 9.66 -13.05 5.42
CA VAL A 63 8.34 -13.27 6.03
C VAL A 63 8.37 -12.81 7.48
N ILE A 64 7.57 -11.80 7.78
CA ILE A 64 7.33 -11.29 9.13
C ILE A 64 5.97 -11.84 9.57
N GLN A 65 5.98 -12.82 10.48
CA GLN A 65 4.74 -13.31 11.06
C GLN A 65 4.46 -12.59 12.38
N ARG A 66 3.34 -11.89 12.42
CA ARG A 66 2.91 -11.13 13.60
C ARG A 66 2.22 -12.06 14.60
N PRO A 67 2.20 -11.74 15.90
CA PRO A 67 1.64 -12.64 16.92
C PRO A 67 0.11 -12.76 16.84
N MET A 68 -0.57 -11.76 16.28
CA MET A 68 -2.02 -11.72 16.11
C MET A 68 -2.40 -10.74 15.00
N LYS A 69 -3.67 -10.76 14.59
CA LYS A 69 -4.22 -9.78 13.66
C LYS A 69 -4.28 -8.39 14.33
N MET A 70 -3.51 -7.44 13.80
CA MET A 70 -3.39 -6.08 14.31
C MET A 70 -3.77 -5.01 13.29
N GLY A 71 -4.18 -5.41 12.09
CA GLY A 71 -4.66 -4.54 11.03
C GLY A 71 -3.63 -4.13 10.00
N LEU A 72 -4.14 -3.58 8.89
CA LEU A 72 -3.39 -3.29 7.67
C LEU A 72 -2.31 -2.22 7.91
N GLY A 73 -2.65 -1.13 8.59
CA GLY A 73 -1.71 -0.04 8.86
C GLY A 73 -0.55 -0.49 9.72
N ALA A 74 -0.81 -1.30 10.74
CA ALA A 74 0.23 -1.85 11.59
C ALA A 74 1.11 -2.85 10.81
N ALA A 75 0.55 -3.64 9.90
CA ALA A 75 1.33 -4.55 9.05
C ALA A 75 2.26 -3.76 8.10
N TYR A 76 1.79 -2.69 7.48
CA TYR A 76 2.66 -1.83 6.67
C TYR A 76 3.77 -1.16 7.50
N LYS A 77 3.49 -0.71 8.72
CA LYS A 77 4.53 -0.15 9.61
C LYS A 77 5.65 -1.16 9.86
N ASP A 78 5.30 -2.38 10.24
CA ASP A 78 6.27 -3.44 10.52
C ASP A 78 7.09 -3.78 9.26
N GLY A 79 6.43 -3.87 8.10
CA GLY A 79 7.08 -4.10 6.82
C GLY A 79 8.02 -2.97 6.41
N PHE A 80 7.58 -1.72 6.52
CA PHE A 80 8.42 -0.56 6.21
C PHE A 80 9.61 -0.44 7.16
N ASN A 81 9.41 -0.62 8.45
CA ASN A 81 10.51 -0.61 9.42
C ASN A 81 11.54 -1.71 9.10
N HIS A 82 11.07 -2.92 8.79
CA HIS A 82 11.97 -4.00 8.39
C HIS A 82 12.80 -3.63 7.15
N VAL A 83 12.16 -3.07 6.11
CA VAL A 83 12.86 -2.64 4.90
C VAL A 83 13.88 -1.55 5.21
N LEU A 84 13.49 -0.53 5.96
CA LEU A 84 14.34 0.62 6.28
C LEU A 84 15.56 0.23 7.12
N GLU A 85 15.41 -0.74 8.03
CA GLU A 85 16.45 -1.16 8.96
C GLU A 85 17.35 -2.28 8.42
N LYS A 86 16.80 -3.20 7.61
CA LYS A 86 17.46 -4.46 7.26
C LYS A 86 17.87 -4.58 5.80
N LEU A 87 17.27 -3.76 4.90
CA LEU A 87 17.47 -3.93 3.47
C LEU A 87 18.16 -2.71 2.85
N ASP A 88 19.09 -3.00 1.94
CA ASP A 88 19.72 -1.99 1.10
C ASP A 88 18.92 -1.88 -0.20
N VAL A 89 17.95 -0.96 -0.23
CA VAL A 89 17.06 -0.72 -1.38
C VAL A 89 16.93 0.77 -1.67
N ASP A 90 16.59 1.11 -2.91
CA ASP A 90 16.36 2.49 -3.36
C ASP A 90 14.87 2.85 -3.29
N LEU A 91 14.02 1.90 -3.70
CA LEU A 91 12.57 2.08 -3.81
C LEU A 91 11.82 1.04 -2.98
N ILE A 92 10.64 1.47 -2.50
CA ILE A 92 9.75 0.62 -1.70
C ILE A 92 8.35 0.74 -2.26
N VAL A 93 7.75 -0.40 -2.64
CA VAL A 93 6.37 -0.50 -3.10
C VAL A 93 5.50 -1.01 -1.96
N GLN A 94 4.36 -0.39 -1.80
CA GLN A 94 3.24 -0.84 -1.00
C GLN A 94 2.20 -1.47 -1.92
N MET A 95 1.77 -2.71 -1.64
CA MET A 95 0.85 -3.46 -2.49
C MET A 95 0.03 -4.46 -1.67
N ASP A 96 -1.24 -4.66 -2.03
CA ASP A 96 -2.10 -5.68 -1.43
C ASP A 96 -1.94 -7.04 -2.13
N ALA A 97 -2.27 -8.15 -1.43
CA ALA A 97 -2.10 -9.51 -1.92
C ALA A 97 -3.27 -10.05 -2.76
N ASP A 98 -4.39 -9.32 -2.85
CA ASP A 98 -5.70 -9.80 -3.32
C ASP A 98 -5.97 -9.61 -4.82
N HIS A 99 -4.93 -9.38 -5.61
CA HIS A 99 -4.99 -9.08 -7.05
C HIS A 99 -5.77 -7.83 -7.45
N SER A 100 -6.16 -6.97 -6.49
CA SER A 100 -6.77 -5.68 -6.82
C SER A 100 -5.78 -4.70 -7.47
N HIS A 101 -4.50 -4.91 -7.24
CA HIS A 101 -3.37 -4.16 -7.81
C HIS A 101 -2.66 -4.99 -8.88
N ASN A 102 -2.40 -4.39 -10.04
CA ASN A 102 -1.72 -5.07 -11.14
C ASN A 102 -0.20 -4.88 -11.03
N PRO A 103 0.62 -5.95 -10.83
CA PRO A 103 2.08 -5.86 -10.76
C PRO A 103 2.72 -5.11 -11.92
N SER A 104 2.24 -5.27 -13.16
CA SER A 104 2.79 -4.61 -14.34
C SER A 104 2.80 -3.07 -14.25
N GLU A 105 1.93 -2.48 -13.43
CA GLU A 105 1.87 -1.03 -13.23
C GLU A 105 3.07 -0.50 -12.41
N ILE A 106 3.83 -1.36 -11.74
CA ILE A 106 5.08 -0.98 -11.06
C ILE A 106 6.10 -0.44 -12.06
N ALA A 107 6.10 -0.94 -13.31
CA ALA A 107 7.01 -0.48 -14.35
C ALA A 107 6.84 1.03 -14.64
N ILE A 108 5.60 1.52 -14.77
CA ILE A 108 5.35 2.95 -14.96
C ILE A 108 5.69 3.77 -13.72
N MET A 109 5.53 3.21 -12.51
CA MET A 109 5.96 3.89 -11.29
C MET A 109 7.48 4.05 -11.25
N ILE A 110 8.23 3.01 -11.62
CA ILE A 110 9.70 3.05 -11.73
C ILE A 110 10.15 4.13 -12.70
N GLU A 111 9.50 4.23 -13.88
CA GLU A 111 9.81 5.25 -14.86
C GLU A 111 9.57 6.67 -14.34
N LYS A 112 8.47 6.89 -13.62
CA LYS A 112 8.03 8.22 -13.19
C LYS A 112 8.60 8.69 -11.85
N ILE A 113 9.16 7.80 -11.01
CA ILE A 113 9.62 8.16 -9.66
C ILE A 113 10.81 9.12 -9.64
N VAL A 114 11.53 9.26 -10.74
CA VAL A 114 12.80 10.02 -10.82
C VAL A 114 12.63 11.43 -10.25
N ASP A 115 11.58 12.14 -10.65
CA ASP A 115 11.34 13.55 -10.29
C ASP A 115 10.43 13.73 -9.05
N TYR A 116 9.99 12.63 -8.43
CA TYR A 116 9.03 12.65 -7.33
C TYR A 116 9.55 11.87 -6.13
N ALA A 117 9.04 12.23 -4.95
CA ALA A 117 9.35 11.53 -3.71
C ALA A 117 8.54 10.23 -3.57
N TYR A 118 7.34 10.21 -4.14
CA TYR A 118 6.46 9.04 -4.14
C TYR A 118 5.52 9.05 -5.35
N ILE A 119 5.02 7.86 -5.72
CA ILE A 119 3.99 7.66 -6.75
C ILE A 119 2.79 6.95 -6.13
N ILE A 120 1.60 7.31 -6.58
CA ILE A 120 0.34 6.66 -6.20
C ILE A 120 -0.35 6.15 -7.46
N ALA A 121 -0.68 4.86 -7.50
CA ALA A 121 -1.58 4.31 -8.49
C ALA A 121 -3.01 4.73 -8.14
N SER A 122 -3.52 5.69 -8.90
CA SER A 122 -4.76 6.41 -8.61
C SER A 122 -5.91 5.89 -9.46
N ARG A 123 -7.06 5.71 -8.81
CA ARG A 123 -8.33 5.36 -9.46
C ARG A 123 -9.09 6.58 -10.01
N HIS A 124 -8.55 7.79 -9.77
CA HIS A 124 -9.27 9.06 -10.01
C HIS A 124 -8.54 10.01 -10.97
N VAL A 125 -7.54 9.54 -11.71
CA VAL A 125 -6.86 10.29 -12.76
C VAL A 125 -7.26 9.78 -14.15
N PRO A 126 -7.11 10.59 -15.22
CA PRO A 126 -7.41 10.14 -16.59
C PRO A 126 -6.64 8.86 -16.95
N GLY A 127 -7.33 7.92 -17.58
CA GLY A 127 -6.77 6.60 -17.92
C GLY A 127 -6.98 5.52 -16.85
N SER A 128 -7.50 5.89 -15.67
CA SER A 128 -7.85 4.91 -14.62
C SER A 128 -9.17 4.21 -14.89
N SER A 129 -9.29 2.99 -14.38
CA SER A 129 -10.54 2.24 -14.39
C SER A 129 -10.80 1.52 -13.07
N ILE A 130 -12.08 1.33 -12.74
CA ILE A 130 -12.53 0.57 -11.57
C ILE A 130 -13.49 -0.51 -12.06
N VAL A 131 -13.09 -1.76 -11.91
CA VAL A 131 -13.89 -2.92 -12.32
C VAL A 131 -14.58 -3.53 -11.10
N GLY A 132 -15.88 -3.80 -11.20
CA GLY A 132 -16.65 -4.51 -10.18
C GLY A 132 -17.18 -3.67 -9.00
N TRP A 133 -17.03 -2.34 -9.02
CA TRP A 133 -17.71 -1.48 -8.06
C TRP A 133 -19.06 -0.97 -8.58
N ASN A 134 -20.09 -1.01 -7.74
CA ASN A 134 -21.34 -0.35 -8.03
C ASN A 134 -21.26 1.18 -7.82
N ALA A 135 -22.19 1.92 -8.41
CA ALA A 135 -22.22 3.39 -8.36
C ALA A 135 -22.26 3.94 -6.91
N ARG A 136 -22.97 3.27 -5.99
CA ARG A 136 -23.05 3.67 -4.58
C ARG A 136 -21.68 3.61 -3.91
N ARG A 137 -20.92 2.53 -4.12
CA ARG A 137 -19.56 2.38 -3.57
C ARG A 137 -18.61 3.41 -4.14
N GLN A 138 -18.67 3.66 -5.45
CA GLN A 138 -17.85 4.69 -6.11
C GLN A 138 -18.13 6.07 -5.53
N MET A 139 -19.42 6.42 -5.37
CA MET A 139 -19.83 7.70 -4.79
C MET A 139 -19.37 7.85 -3.34
N THR A 140 -19.59 6.85 -2.49
CA THR A 140 -19.17 6.86 -1.08
C THR A 140 -17.65 7.04 -0.96
N HIS A 141 -16.88 6.32 -1.79
CA HIS A 141 -15.43 6.41 -1.83
C HIS A 141 -14.95 7.79 -2.28
N SER A 142 -15.56 8.36 -3.31
CA SER A 142 -15.23 9.70 -3.83
C SER A 142 -15.51 10.79 -2.80
N VAL A 143 -16.63 10.70 -2.08
CA VAL A 143 -16.99 11.63 -1.00
C VAL A 143 -15.99 11.53 0.16
N ALA A 144 -15.68 10.30 0.61
CA ALA A 144 -14.67 10.10 1.67
C ALA A 144 -13.30 10.65 1.26
N GLY A 145 -12.88 10.39 0.03
CA GLY A 145 -11.62 10.93 -0.51
C GLY A 145 -11.63 12.48 -0.56
N ALA A 146 -12.74 13.10 -0.95
CA ALA A 146 -12.87 14.55 -0.96
C ALA A 146 -12.78 15.16 0.45
N ILE A 147 -13.43 14.55 1.43
CA ILE A 147 -13.36 14.96 2.85
C ILE A 147 -11.92 14.85 3.36
N ALA A 148 -11.25 13.72 3.09
CA ALA A 148 -9.85 13.52 3.49
C ALA A 148 -8.92 14.57 2.89
N ARG A 149 -9.04 14.84 1.59
CA ARG A 149 -8.24 15.86 0.90
C ARG A 149 -8.44 17.25 1.49
N PHE A 150 -9.69 17.61 1.73
CA PHE A 150 -10.02 18.92 2.28
C PHE A 150 -9.50 19.06 3.71
N SER A 151 -9.72 18.07 4.59
CA SER A 151 -9.30 18.11 5.99
C SER A 151 -7.78 18.14 6.15
N ALA A 152 -7.07 17.28 5.42
CA ALA A 152 -5.62 17.15 5.49
C ALA A 152 -4.87 18.09 4.50
N LYS A 153 -5.60 18.88 3.72
CA LYS A 153 -5.06 19.80 2.68
C LYS A 153 -4.12 19.06 1.69
N ILE A 154 -4.45 17.83 1.32
CA ILE A 154 -3.65 17.00 0.43
C ILE A 154 -4.09 17.22 -1.01
N ASP A 155 -3.12 17.47 -1.90
CA ASP A 155 -3.36 17.66 -3.34
C ASP A 155 -3.14 16.34 -4.10
N ILE A 156 -3.75 15.26 -3.63
CA ILE A 156 -3.78 13.92 -4.23
C ILE A 156 -5.24 13.54 -4.42
N LYS A 157 -5.64 13.13 -5.63
CA LYS A 157 -7.03 12.79 -5.96
C LYS A 157 -7.49 11.50 -5.29
N ASP A 158 -6.58 10.52 -5.16
CA ASP A 158 -6.83 9.23 -4.51
C ASP A 158 -5.98 9.03 -3.24
N PRO A 159 -6.30 9.71 -2.14
CA PRO A 159 -5.52 9.61 -0.91
C PRO A 159 -5.67 8.27 -0.19
N THR A 160 -6.60 7.43 -0.63
CA THR A 160 -6.92 6.13 -0.02
C THR A 160 -6.36 4.94 -0.80
N SER A 161 -5.72 5.15 -1.95
CA SER A 161 -5.07 4.06 -2.68
C SER A 161 -3.99 3.40 -1.81
N GLY A 162 -4.00 2.07 -1.76
CA GLY A 162 -3.00 1.24 -1.11
C GLY A 162 -1.83 0.86 -2.04
N PHE A 163 -1.90 1.22 -3.33
CA PHE A 163 -0.85 0.91 -4.29
C PHE A 163 0.05 2.11 -4.50
N ARG A 164 1.23 2.08 -3.90
CA ARG A 164 2.15 3.23 -3.83
C ARG A 164 3.60 2.80 -3.98
N MET A 165 4.41 3.69 -4.52
CA MET A 165 5.86 3.57 -4.53
C MET A 165 6.49 4.77 -3.84
N PHE A 166 7.52 4.53 -3.06
CA PHE A 166 8.27 5.57 -2.33
C PHE A 166 9.76 5.42 -2.62
N LYS A 167 10.48 6.53 -2.69
CA LYS A 167 11.92 6.50 -2.48
C LYS A 167 12.22 6.13 -1.01
N LYS A 168 13.30 5.42 -0.74
CA LYS A 168 13.69 5.03 0.63
C LYS A 168 13.78 6.24 1.56
N GLU A 169 14.45 7.30 1.10
CA GLU A 169 14.59 8.54 1.85
C GLU A 169 13.26 9.24 2.15
N THR A 170 12.22 8.99 1.35
CA THR A 170 10.87 9.50 1.60
C THR A 170 10.25 8.83 2.82
N LEU A 171 10.29 7.49 2.88
CA LEU A 171 9.75 6.74 4.01
C LEU A 171 10.57 6.93 5.30
N GLN A 172 11.87 7.16 5.22
CA GLN A 172 12.71 7.51 6.38
C GLN A 172 12.27 8.83 7.04
N ARG A 173 11.56 9.69 6.32
CA ARG A 173 11.02 10.94 6.85
C ARG A 173 9.63 10.80 7.47
N VAL A 174 8.99 9.63 7.35
CA VAL A 174 7.68 9.36 7.96
C VAL A 174 7.87 8.92 9.41
N GLU A 175 7.18 9.56 10.32
CA GLU A 175 7.19 9.25 11.75
C GLU A 175 6.08 8.24 12.06
N PHE A 176 6.37 6.95 11.80
CA PHE A 176 5.38 5.87 11.93
C PHE A 176 4.79 5.74 13.34
N ASP A 177 5.56 6.09 14.38
CA ASP A 177 5.09 6.07 15.77
C ASP A 177 3.98 7.08 16.05
N ARG A 178 3.88 8.13 15.24
CA ARG A 178 2.82 9.14 15.33
C ARG A 178 1.56 8.78 14.52
N ILE A 179 1.60 7.70 13.75
CA ILE A 179 0.44 7.21 13.00
C ILE A 179 -0.31 6.21 13.89
N HIS A 180 -1.54 6.54 14.23
CA HIS A 180 -2.35 5.72 15.14
C HIS A 180 -3.55 5.08 14.45
N SER A 181 -3.85 5.50 13.24
CA SER A 181 -4.96 4.97 12.43
C SER A 181 -4.58 3.70 11.70
N ASP A 182 -5.60 2.93 11.31
CA ASP A 182 -5.50 1.73 10.51
C ASP A 182 -6.25 1.88 9.17
N GLY A 183 -6.14 0.89 8.27
CA GLY A 183 -6.86 0.85 7.01
C GLY A 183 -6.63 2.09 6.14
N PHE A 184 -7.71 2.69 5.65
CA PHE A 184 -7.65 3.87 4.79
C PHE A 184 -7.12 5.12 5.50
N ALA A 185 -7.39 5.26 6.79
CA ALA A 185 -6.93 6.41 7.56
C ALA A 185 -5.39 6.41 7.69
N PHE A 186 -4.76 5.24 7.82
CA PHE A 186 -3.31 5.09 7.75
C PHE A 186 -2.72 5.72 6.48
N GLN A 187 -3.35 5.43 5.32
CA GLN A 187 -2.88 5.94 4.04
C GLN A 187 -2.89 7.48 3.98
N ILE A 188 -3.89 8.10 4.59
CA ILE A 188 -4.05 9.54 4.61
C ILE A 188 -3.06 10.18 5.61
N GLU A 189 -2.82 9.55 6.76
CA GLU A 189 -1.83 10.04 7.74
C GLU A 189 -0.42 10.04 7.17
N VAL A 190 -0.04 9.01 6.39
CA VAL A 190 1.24 9.00 5.68
C VAL A 190 1.33 10.18 4.72
N LEU A 191 0.32 10.39 3.86
CA LEU A 191 0.31 11.51 2.92
C LEU A 191 0.33 12.88 3.61
N TYR A 192 -0.37 13.01 4.72
CA TYR A 192 -0.35 14.24 5.51
C TYR A 192 1.06 14.56 6.00
N GLN A 193 1.79 13.57 6.53
CA GLN A 193 3.18 13.77 6.96
C GLN A 193 4.11 14.12 5.80
N LEU A 194 3.94 13.46 4.64
CA LEU A 194 4.74 13.75 3.44
C LEU A 194 4.50 15.20 2.97
N LYS A 195 3.24 15.64 2.99
CA LYS A 195 2.89 17.01 2.67
C LYS A 195 3.52 18.02 3.65
N GLN A 196 3.47 17.77 4.95
CA GLN A 196 4.07 18.67 5.96
C GLN A 196 5.59 18.82 5.77
N LYS A 197 6.21 17.96 5.00
CA LYS A 197 7.65 17.96 4.68
C LYS A 197 7.91 18.42 3.24
N ASP A 198 6.90 19.01 2.58
CA ASP A 198 6.93 19.52 1.21
C ASP A 198 7.42 18.48 0.17
N LEU A 199 7.12 17.20 0.41
CA LEU A 199 7.48 16.11 -0.49
C LEU A 199 6.44 15.98 -1.59
N ARG A 200 6.90 16.05 -2.85
CA ARG A 200 6.03 16.00 -4.03
C ARG A 200 5.78 14.56 -4.46
N GLY A 201 4.51 14.21 -4.66
CA GLY A 201 4.09 12.96 -5.26
C GLY A 201 3.47 13.15 -6.63
N LEU A 202 3.36 12.04 -7.37
CA LEU A 202 2.66 11.97 -8.65
C LEU A 202 1.59 10.87 -8.58
N GLU A 203 0.45 11.10 -9.22
CA GLU A 203 -0.56 10.07 -9.45
C GLU A 203 -0.44 9.51 -10.86
N VAL A 204 -0.34 8.19 -10.98
CA VAL A 204 -0.41 7.46 -12.25
C VAL A 204 -1.72 6.69 -12.33
N PRO A 205 -2.27 6.49 -13.54
CA PRO A 205 -3.51 5.74 -13.68
C PRO A 205 -3.34 4.27 -13.28
N THR A 206 -4.38 3.67 -12.70
CA THR A 206 -4.45 2.25 -12.37
C THR A 206 -5.76 1.64 -12.81
N THR A 207 -5.73 0.36 -13.11
CA THR A 207 -6.93 -0.48 -13.26
C THR A 207 -7.14 -1.26 -11.97
N PHE A 208 -8.04 -0.77 -11.14
CA PHE A 208 -8.42 -1.44 -9.90
C PHE A 208 -9.49 -2.50 -10.16
N VAL A 209 -9.19 -3.75 -9.86
CA VAL A 209 -10.15 -4.85 -9.98
C VAL A 209 -10.69 -5.19 -8.59
N ASN A 210 -12.03 -5.21 -8.45
CA ASN A 210 -12.62 -5.64 -7.18
C ASN A 210 -12.25 -7.09 -6.89
N ARG A 211 -11.99 -7.44 -5.64
CA ARG A 211 -11.73 -8.82 -5.21
C ARG A 211 -12.79 -9.77 -5.76
N VAL A 212 -12.36 -10.89 -6.28
CA VAL A 212 -13.26 -11.95 -6.77
C VAL A 212 -13.92 -12.67 -5.58
N GLU A 213 -13.22 -12.74 -4.44
CA GLU A 213 -13.66 -13.36 -3.20
C GLU A 213 -13.36 -12.47 -1.99
N GLY A 214 -14.25 -12.50 -1.00
CA GLY A 214 -14.10 -11.80 0.28
C GLY A 214 -14.97 -10.55 0.43
N GLU A 215 -15.58 -10.41 1.60
CA GLU A 215 -16.34 -9.22 1.97
C GLU A 215 -15.40 -8.02 2.20
N SER A 216 -15.88 -6.82 1.86
CA SER A 216 -15.21 -5.58 2.21
C SER A 216 -15.04 -5.49 3.73
N LYS A 217 -13.80 -5.53 4.20
CA LYS A 217 -13.46 -5.52 5.64
C LYS A 217 -13.63 -4.14 6.30
N MET A 218 -14.34 -3.20 5.68
CA MET A 218 -14.64 -1.90 6.31
C MET A 218 -15.65 -2.08 7.44
N GLY A 219 -15.14 -2.11 8.66
CA GLY A 219 -15.93 -2.10 9.87
C GLY A 219 -16.32 -0.69 10.33
N GLY A 220 -17.33 -0.58 11.20
CA GLY A 220 -17.74 0.71 11.79
C GLY A 220 -16.61 1.41 12.55
N SER A 221 -15.65 0.66 13.10
CA SER A 221 -14.45 1.20 13.76
C SER A 221 -13.53 1.97 12.81
N GLU A 222 -13.35 1.50 11.59
CA GLU A 222 -12.50 2.20 10.58
C GLU A 222 -13.15 3.51 10.13
N ILE A 223 -14.47 3.53 9.96
CA ILE A 223 -15.22 4.75 9.64
C ILE A 223 -15.06 5.78 10.76
N LEU A 224 -15.18 5.33 12.02
CA LEU A 224 -15.02 6.22 13.18
C LEU A 224 -13.59 6.77 13.29
N GLN A 225 -12.57 5.93 13.05
CA GLN A 225 -11.17 6.37 13.02
C GLN A 225 -10.94 7.40 11.91
N PHE A 226 -11.48 7.17 10.71
CA PHE A 226 -11.42 8.11 9.58
C PHE A 226 -12.04 9.46 9.94
N ILE A 227 -13.24 9.47 10.54
CA ILE A 227 -13.92 10.69 10.96
C ILE A 227 -13.08 11.44 12.02
N LYS A 228 -12.60 10.75 13.05
CA LYS A 228 -11.75 11.35 14.10
C LYS A 228 -10.47 11.94 13.52
N MET A 229 -9.82 11.24 12.59
CA MET A 229 -8.62 11.71 11.90
C MET A 229 -8.93 13.00 11.10
N CYS A 230 -9.98 13.01 10.30
CA CYS A 230 -10.38 14.20 9.54
C CYS A 230 -10.61 15.41 10.47
N PHE A 231 -11.30 15.23 11.59
CA PHE A 231 -11.49 16.29 12.58
C PHE A 231 -10.19 16.75 13.22
N SER A 232 -9.23 15.86 13.47
CA SER A 232 -7.94 16.21 14.06
C SER A 232 -7.08 17.11 13.16
N TYR A 233 -7.34 17.12 11.87
CA TYR A 233 -6.65 17.98 10.89
C TYR A 233 -7.35 19.31 10.64
N PHE A 234 -8.65 19.41 10.93
CA PHE A 234 -9.36 20.69 10.91
C PHE A 234 -8.78 21.63 11.98
N GLY A 235 -8.10 22.68 11.55
CA GLY A 235 -7.52 23.68 12.46
C GLY A 235 -6.01 23.54 12.71
N LYS A 236 -5.35 22.50 12.24
CA LYS A 236 -3.89 22.48 12.17
C LYS A 236 -3.43 23.36 11.00
N LYS A 237 -2.67 24.43 11.32
CA LYS A 237 -2.04 25.31 10.33
C LYS A 237 -0.83 24.66 9.70
#